data_8529447c01bd415fc3a5a5e2944d6a56
#
_entry.id   8529447c01bd415fc3a5a5e2944d6a56
#
_cell.length_a   1.000
_cell.length_b   1.000
_cell.length_c   1.000
_cell.angle_alpha   90.00
_cell.angle_beta   90.00
_cell.angle_gamma   90.00
#
_symmetry.space_group_name_H-M   'P 1'
#
loop_
_entity.id
_entity.type
_entity.pdbx_description
1 polymer ?
#
loop_
_entity_poly.entity_id
_entity_poly.type
_entity_poly.pdbx_seq_one_letter_code
_entity_poly.pdbx_strand_id
1 'polypeptide(L)'
;MKKLFLALLLAGGAVAAQAEEARLLRFPATNGKDVVFTYAGDLYRVPIAGGEATRLTSHVGTEMFARFSPDGQQIAFTAQYDGNTEVYLMPKTGGEPERLTYTATNERDDIGDRMGPNNIVMTWTRDGKNILYRNRISDGFSGKLWSVSVEGDMPEQLPLPEGGFCSYSPDGKKLAYNRVMREFRTWKYYKGGMADD
;
A
#
# COMPACT_ATOMS: atom_id res chain seq x y z
N MET A 1 43.10 20.15 -59.30
CA MET A 1 41.76 19.73 -58.89
C MET A 1 41.82 19.28 -57.45
N LYS A 2 41.51 20.16 -56.48
CA LYS A 2 41.53 19.89 -55.04
C LYS A 2 40.16 19.42 -54.63
N LYS A 3 40.04 18.15 -54.19
CA LYS A 3 38.82 17.60 -53.61
C LYS A 3 38.73 18.04 -52.15
N LEU A 4 37.75 18.86 -51.85
CA LEU A 4 37.38 19.31 -50.51
C LEU A 4 36.50 18.23 -49.89
N PHE A 5 37.00 17.50 -48.85
CA PHE A 5 36.18 16.59 -48.04
C PHE A 5 35.50 17.42 -46.95
N LEU A 6 34.18 17.55 -47.07
CA LEU A 6 33.34 18.13 -46.04
C LEU A 6 32.96 17.03 -45.05
N ALA A 7 33.62 17.00 -43.89
CA ALA A 7 33.25 16.09 -42.79
C ALA A 7 32.06 16.70 -42.05
N LEU A 8 30.88 16.12 -42.22
CA LEU A 8 29.66 16.47 -41.47
C LEU A 8 29.74 15.82 -40.10
N LEU A 9 30.09 16.57 -39.08
CA LEU A 9 30.01 16.14 -37.68
C LEU A 9 28.52 16.12 -37.28
N LEU A 10 27.93 14.92 -37.23
CA LEU A 10 26.66 14.64 -36.55
C LEU A 10 26.90 14.70 -35.02
N ALA A 11 26.72 15.87 -34.43
CA ALA A 11 26.59 16.03 -33.00
C ALA A 11 25.21 15.48 -32.63
N GLY A 12 25.13 14.17 -32.33
CA GLY A 12 24.00 13.56 -31.72
C GLY A 12 23.85 14.11 -30.30
N GLY A 13 23.07 15.14 -30.10
CA GLY A 13 22.64 15.60 -28.80
C GLY A 13 21.82 14.48 -28.15
N ALA A 14 22.38 13.84 -27.15
CA ALA A 14 21.60 13.00 -26.24
C ALA A 14 20.56 13.93 -25.57
N VAL A 15 19.35 13.89 -26.03
CA VAL A 15 18.21 14.47 -25.30
C VAL A 15 18.09 13.60 -24.06
N ALA A 16 18.62 14.10 -22.93
CA ALA A 16 18.31 13.52 -21.65
C ALA A 16 16.79 13.64 -21.47
N ALA A 17 16.09 12.52 -21.60
CA ALA A 17 14.68 12.49 -21.26
C ALA A 17 14.59 12.90 -19.79
N GLN A 18 14.19 14.13 -19.52
CA GLN A 18 13.81 14.55 -18.20
C GLN A 18 12.59 13.73 -17.85
N ALA A 19 12.75 12.81 -16.88
CA ALA A 19 11.62 12.11 -16.31
C ALA A 19 10.66 13.17 -15.75
N GLU A 20 9.46 13.23 -16.31
CA GLU A 20 8.43 14.14 -15.82
C GLU A 20 8.12 13.76 -14.37
N GLU A 21 8.14 14.75 -13.48
CA GLU A 21 7.90 14.52 -12.05
C GLU A 21 6.49 13.94 -11.86
N ALA A 22 6.41 12.68 -11.44
CA ALA A 22 5.14 12.05 -11.11
C ALA A 22 4.56 12.70 -9.87
N ARG A 23 3.42 13.39 -10.03
CA ARG A 23 2.65 13.98 -8.94
C ARG A 23 1.56 13.03 -8.49
N LEU A 24 0.99 13.25 -7.29
CA LEU A 24 -0.08 12.43 -6.71
C LEU A 24 0.34 11.01 -6.30
N LEU A 25 1.58 10.83 -5.88
CA LEU A 25 2.04 9.61 -5.23
C LEU A 25 1.32 9.45 -3.88
N ARG A 26 0.85 8.23 -3.58
CA ARG A 26 0.07 7.93 -2.37
C ARG A 26 0.64 6.74 -1.61
N PHE A 27 0.37 6.70 -0.31
CA PHE A 27 0.60 5.55 0.57
C PHE A 27 2.02 4.98 0.52
N PRO A 28 3.07 5.83 0.66
CA PRO A 28 4.43 5.33 0.59
C PRO A 28 4.78 4.44 1.79
N ALA A 29 5.57 3.40 1.54
CA ALA A 29 6.21 2.59 2.56
C ALA A 29 7.64 2.24 2.15
N THR A 30 8.51 2.00 3.13
CA THR A 30 9.92 1.70 2.87
C THR A 30 10.43 0.55 3.73
N ASN A 31 11.38 -0.20 3.19
CA ASN A 31 12.18 -1.19 3.91
C ASN A 31 13.62 -0.71 4.18
N GLY A 32 13.89 0.61 3.99
CA GLY A 32 15.22 1.22 4.13
C GLY A 32 16.11 1.11 2.89
N LYS A 33 15.71 0.34 1.87
CA LYS A 33 16.41 0.20 0.58
C LYS A 33 15.54 0.63 -0.59
N ASP A 34 14.27 0.26 -0.53
CA ASP A 34 13.27 0.56 -1.55
C ASP A 34 12.12 1.37 -0.93
N VAL A 35 11.43 2.13 -1.75
CA VAL A 35 10.13 2.73 -1.46
C VAL A 35 9.10 2.11 -2.38
N VAL A 36 7.99 1.66 -1.84
CA VAL A 36 6.79 1.26 -2.59
C VAL A 36 5.71 2.32 -2.39
N PHE A 37 4.96 2.62 -3.44
CA PHE A 37 3.89 3.62 -3.41
C PHE A 37 2.82 3.31 -4.43
N THR A 38 1.64 3.91 -4.28
CA THR A 38 0.55 3.84 -5.25
C THR A 38 0.59 5.05 -6.18
N TYR A 39 0.51 4.80 -7.48
CA TYR A 39 0.34 5.82 -8.52
C TYR A 39 -0.65 5.33 -9.57
N ALA A 40 -1.65 6.16 -9.90
CA ALA A 40 -2.69 5.88 -10.89
C ALA A 40 -3.42 4.53 -10.68
N GLY A 41 -3.54 4.07 -9.43
CA GLY A 41 -4.22 2.81 -9.07
C GLY A 41 -3.28 1.62 -8.88
N ASP A 42 -2.04 1.68 -9.37
CA ASP A 42 -1.07 0.58 -9.31
C ASP A 42 0.03 0.81 -8.28
N LEU A 43 0.70 -0.26 -7.90
CA LEU A 43 1.90 -0.22 -7.08
C LEU A 43 3.16 -0.06 -7.92
N TYR A 44 4.02 0.84 -7.45
CA TYR A 44 5.33 1.11 -8.00
C TYR A 44 6.40 0.98 -6.92
N ARG A 45 7.60 0.58 -7.31
CA ARG A 45 8.77 0.52 -6.45
C ARG A 45 9.92 1.32 -7.05
N VAL A 46 10.63 2.05 -6.19
CA VAL A 46 11.84 2.81 -6.55
C VAL A 46 12.91 2.62 -5.47
N PRO A 47 14.20 2.55 -5.81
CA PRO A 47 15.26 2.57 -4.80
C PRO A 47 15.20 3.86 -3.96
N ILE A 48 15.51 3.79 -2.67
CA ILE A 48 15.52 4.97 -1.78
C ILE A 48 16.51 6.05 -2.22
N ALA A 49 17.55 5.65 -2.96
CA ALA A 49 18.52 6.56 -3.57
C ALA A 49 17.95 7.35 -4.77
N GLY A 50 16.71 7.05 -5.18
CA GLY A 50 16.08 7.61 -6.38
C GLY A 50 16.35 6.78 -7.63
N GLY A 51 15.87 7.25 -8.76
CA GLY A 51 15.98 6.58 -10.05
C GLY A 51 14.61 6.34 -10.70
N GLU A 52 14.55 5.43 -11.64
CA GLU A 52 13.34 5.06 -12.34
C GLU A 52 12.49 4.11 -11.48
N ALA A 53 11.19 4.42 -11.36
CA ALA A 53 10.24 3.59 -10.65
C ALA A 53 9.78 2.41 -11.52
N THR A 54 9.81 1.22 -10.97
CA THR A 54 9.29 0.00 -11.63
C THR A 54 7.86 -0.23 -11.20
N ARG A 55 6.95 -0.39 -12.17
CA ARG A 55 5.57 -0.80 -11.93
C ARG A 55 5.53 -2.26 -11.50
N LEU A 56 4.86 -2.55 -10.38
CA LEU A 56 4.76 -3.89 -9.81
C LEU A 56 3.44 -4.58 -10.16
N THR A 57 2.35 -3.81 -10.31
CA THR A 57 1.00 -4.30 -10.61
C THR A 57 0.43 -3.60 -11.83
N SER A 58 -0.58 -4.20 -12.48
CA SER A 58 -1.20 -3.66 -13.69
C SER A 58 -2.67 -4.08 -13.85
N HIS A 59 -3.35 -4.40 -12.77
CA HIS A 59 -4.75 -4.79 -12.78
C HIS A 59 -5.66 -3.55 -12.96
N VAL A 60 -6.90 -3.77 -13.41
CA VAL A 60 -7.90 -2.68 -13.54
C VAL A 60 -8.45 -2.20 -12.20
N GLY A 61 -8.33 -3.02 -11.15
CA GLY A 61 -8.63 -2.64 -9.76
C GLY A 61 -7.55 -1.71 -9.21
N THR A 62 -7.78 -1.20 -8.00
CA THR A 62 -6.84 -0.30 -7.35
C THR A 62 -6.07 -1.02 -6.26
N GLU A 63 -4.76 -0.79 -6.21
CA GLU A 63 -3.87 -1.27 -5.16
C GLU A 63 -3.41 -0.12 -4.27
N MET A 64 -3.36 -0.37 -2.95
CA MET A 64 -3.01 0.65 -1.98
C MET A 64 -2.49 0.07 -0.66
N PHE A 65 -1.97 0.95 0.20
CA PHE A 65 -1.51 0.60 1.55
C PHE A 65 -0.48 -0.53 1.59
N ALA A 66 0.42 -0.55 0.62
CA ALA A 66 1.48 -1.53 0.57
C ALA A 66 2.41 -1.43 1.79
N ARG A 67 2.85 -2.58 2.31
CA ARG A 67 3.78 -2.70 3.43
C ARG A 67 4.79 -3.81 3.14
N PHE A 68 6.06 -3.49 3.27
CA PHE A 68 7.12 -4.51 3.19
C PHE A 68 7.07 -5.44 4.40
N SER A 69 7.36 -6.72 4.17
CA SER A 69 7.66 -7.68 5.23
C SER A 69 8.91 -7.25 6.03
N PRO A 70 9.10 -7.74 7.26
CA PRO A 70 10.24 -7.38 8.10
C PRO A 70 11.61 -7.68 7.45
N ASP A 71 11.70 -8.73 6.63
CA ASP A 71 12.89 -9.09 5.86
C ASP A 71 13.01 -8.31 4.54
N GLY A 72 11.97 -7.54 4.20
CA GLY A 72 11.89 -6.72 2.99
C GLY A 72 11.78 -7.51 1.69
N GLN A 73 11.40 -8.80 1.70
CA GLN A 73 11.32 -9.63 0.49
C GLN A 73 9.92 -9.70 -0.08
N GLN A 74 8.89 -9.44 0.72
CA GLN A 74 7.48 -9.48 0.33
C GLN A 74 6.82 -8.12 0.55
N ILE A 75 5.69 -7.94 -0.12
CA ILE A 75 4.82 -6.78 0.01
C ILE A 75 3.40 -7.27 0.25
N ALA A 76 2.81 -6.88 1.39
CA ALA A 76 1.38 -7.01 1.64
C ALA A 76 0.68 -5.71 1.25
N PHE A 77 -0.48 -5.80 0.65
CA PHE A 77 -1.22 -4.63 0.18
C PHE A 77 -2.72 -4.89 0.13
N THR A 78 -3.50 -3.83 0.09
CA THR A 78 -4.94 -3.88 -0.17
C THR A 78 -5.18 -3.74 -1.66
N ALA A 79 -6.00 -4.62 -2.24
CA ALA A 79 -6.39 -4.51 -3.65
C ALA A 79 -7.86 -4.88 -3.87
N GLN A 80 -8.42 -4.37 -4.98
CA GLN A 80 -9.80 -4.60 -5.42
C GLN A 80 -9.80 -5.36 -6.74
N TYR A 81 -9.46 -6.66 -6.73
CA TYR A 81 -9.39 -7.46 -7.95
C TYR A 81 -10.71 -8.14 -8.31
N ASP A 82 -11.46 -8.61 -7.30
CA ASP A 82 -12.69 -9.36 -7.47
C ASP A 82 -13.93 -8.64 -6.95
N GLY A 83 -13.94 -7.31 -7.04
CA GLY A 83 -15.10 -6.48 -6.65
C GLY A 83 -15.02 -5.89 -5.24
N ASN A 84 -14.42 -6.58 -4.27
CA ASN A 84 -14.17 -6.08 -2.91
C ASN A 84 -12.67 -5.89 -2.62
N THR A 85 -12.40 -5.04 -1.64
CA THR A 85 -11.03 -4.82 -1.17
C THR A 85 -10.62 -5.96 -0.25
N GLU A 86 -9.47 -6.56 -0.55
CA GLU A 86 -8.92 -7.68 0.21
C GLU A 86 -7.42 -7.50 0.46
N VAL A 87 -6.87 -8.32 1.33
CA VAL A 87 -5.44 -8.36 1.60
C VAL A 87 -4.77 -9.31 0.62
N TYR A 88 -3.74 -8.82 -0.04
CA TYR A 88 -2.92 -9.56 -0.99
C TYR A 88 -1.45 -9.55 -0.58
N LEU A 89 -0.74 -10.56 -1.04
CA LEU A 89 0.69 -10.75 -0.82
C LEU A 89 1.39 -11.00 -2.15
N MET A 90 2.58 -10.41 -2.35
CA MET A 90 3.42 -10.69 -3.51
C MET A 90 4.92 -10.51 -3.19
N PRO A 91 5.84 -11.07 -4.00
CA PRO A 91 7.25 -10.72 -3.91
C PRO A 91 7.50 -9.22 -4.15
N LYS A 92 8.51 -8.66 -3.51
CA LYS A 92 8.87 -7.23 -3.70
C LYS A 92 9.27 -6.84 -5.13
N THR A 93 9.58 -7.83 -5.93
CA THR A 93 9.94 -7.67 -7.34
C THR A 93 8.74 -7.67 -8.28
N GLY A 94 7.52 -7.80 -7.74
CA GLY A 94 6.31 -8.04 -8.49
C GLY A 94 6.10 -9.54 -8.73
N GLY A 95 5.03 -9.87 -9.41
CA GLY A 95 4.59 -11.24 -9.72
C GLY A 95 3.09 -11.36 -9.50
N GLU A 96 2.57 -12.59 -9.56
CA GLU A 96 1.15 -12.86 -9.33
C GLU A 96 0.81 -12.64 -7.85
N PRO A 97 -0.15 -11.76 -7.51
CA PRO A 97 -0.57 -11.54 -6.13
C PRO A 97 -1.39 -12.73 -5.60
N GLU A 98 -1.07 -13.18 -4.41
CA GLU A 98 -1.83 -14.16 -3.66
C GLU A 98 -2.86 -13.47 -2.75
N ARG A 99 -4.13 -13.88 -2.86
CA ARG A 99 -5.21 -13.36 -2.01
C ARG A 99 -5.24 -14.08 -0.67
N LEU A 100 -5.16 -13.34 0.43
CA LEU A 100 -5.13 -13.89 1.80
C LEU A 100 -6.47 -13.76 2.53
N THR A 101 -7.37 -12.86 2.11
CA THR A 101 -8.67 -12.66 2.78
C THR A 101 -9.82 -12.79 1.81
N TYR A 102 -10.97 -13.25 2.32
CA TYR A 102 -12.20 -13.49 1.58
C TYR A 102 -13.38 -12.96 2.40
N THR A 103 -13.56 -11.64 2.37
CA THR A 103 -14.51 -10.96 3.22
C THR A 103 -15.82 -10.71 2.48
N ALA A 104 -16.96 -11.01 3.10
CA ALA A 104 -18.25 -10.60 2.54
C ALA A 104 -18.37 -9.07 2.53
N THR A 105 -19.00 -8.50 1.52
CA THR A 105 -19.27 -7.07 1.46
C THR A 105 -20.74 -6.78 1.79
N ASN A 106 -20.98 -5.67 2.47
CA ASN A 106 -22.33 -5.12 2.70
C ASN A 106 -22.60 -3.97 1.70
N GLU A 107 -22.30 -4.17 0.42
CA GLU A 107 -22.49 -3.20 -0.67
C GLU A 107 -21.73 -1.88 -0.53
N ARG A 108 -20.77 -1.78 0.40
CA ARG A 108 -20.00 -0.56 0.68
C ARG A 108 -18.51 -0.87 0.78
N ASP A 109 -17.90 -1.10 -0.36
CA ASP A 109 -16.46 -1.32 -0.45
C ASP A 109 -15.85 -0.51 -1.61
N ASP A 110 -16.36 0.70 -1.81
CA ASP A 110 -15.79 1.62 -2.77
C ASP A 110 -14.60 2.35 -2.15
N ILE A 111 -13.49 2.36 -2.86
CA ILE A 111 -12.29 3.12 -2.52
C ILE A 111 -12.58 4.61 -2.41
N GLY A 112 -13.55 5.10 -3.18
CA GLY A 112 -14.06 6.46 -3.15
C GLY A 112 -15.04 6.74 -2.00
N ASP A 113 -15.47 5.72 -1.26
CA ASP A 113 -16.35 5.94 -0.11
C ASP A 113 -15.63 6.73 0.96
N ARG A 114 -16.36 7.67 1.56
CA ARG A 114 -15.86 8.51 2.66
C ARG A 114 -15.38 7.75 3.89
N MET A 115 -15.71 6.47 4.02
CA MET A 115 -15.24 5.59 5.08
C MET A 115 -14.06 4.73 4.65
N GLY A 116 -13.65 4.83 3.39
CA GLY A 116 -12.56 4.07 2.78
C GLY A 116 -12.87 2.58 2.57
N PRO A 117 -11.88 1.83 2.09
CA PRO A 117 -12.02 0.41 1.83
C PRO A 117 -12.29 -0.41 3.09
N ASN A 118 -12.96 -1.55 2.93
CA ASN A 118 -13.30 -2.45 4.04
C ASN A 118 -12.07 -3.08 4.68
N ASN A 119 -11.11 -3.52 3.87
CA ASN A 119 -9.86 -4.11 4.32
C ASN A 119 -8.68 -3.18 4.00
N ILE A 120 -7.92 -2.80 5.00
CA ILE A 120 -6.74 -1.94 4.85
C ILE A 120 -5.55 -2.57 5.55
N VAL A 121 -4.50 -2.90 4.78
CA VAL A 121 -3.24 -3.40 5.34
C VAL A 121 -2.58 -2.32 6.20
N MET A 122 -2.28 -2.67 7.45
CA MET A 122 -1.69 -1.78 8.44
C MET A 122 -0.20 -2.03 8.64
N THR A 123 0.15 -3.24 9.04
CA THR A 123 1.53 -3.62 9.36
C THR A 123 1.71 -5.14 9.34
N TRP A 124 2.95 -5.58 9.48
CA TRP A 124 3.33 -6.96 9.68
C TRP A 124 3.64 -7.24 11.14
N THR A 125 3.45 -8.48 11.58
CA THR A 125 4.10 -8.96 12.81
C THR A 125 5.61 -9.00 12.63
N ARG A 126 6.36 -8.85 13.73
CA ARG A 126 7.84 -8.74 13.64
C ARG A 126 8.53 -10.02 13.18
N ASP A 127 7.88 -11.16 13.37
CA ASP A 127 8.35 -12.46 12.87
C ASP A 127 8.02 -12.70 11.39
N GLY A 128 7.27 -11.79 10.77
CA GLY A 128 6.89 -11.88 9.35
C GLY A 128 5.84 -12.94 9.04
N LYS A 129 5.21 -13.54 10.04
CA LYS A 129 4.25 -14.63 9.83
C LYS A 129 2.83 -14.17 9.60
N ASN A 130 2.48 -12.98 10.09
CA ASN A 130 1.13 -12.45 9.97
C ASN A 130 1.13 -11.00 9.50
N ILE A 131 0.03 -10.65 8.84
CA ILE A 131 -0.30 -9.31 8.38
C ILE A 131 -1.46 -8.80 9.21
N LEU A 132 -1.30 -7.63 9.84
CA LEU A 132 -2.38 -6.93 10.51
C LEU A 132 -3.09 -6.03 9.52
N TYR A 133 -4.40 -6.13 9.50
CA TYR A 133 -5.25 -5.28 8.66
C TYR A 133 -6.47 -4.80 9.45
N ARG A 134 -6.99 -3.67 9.06
CA ARG A 134 -8.26 -3.16 9.56
C ARG A 134 -9.38 -3.73 8.71
N ASN A 135 -10.40 -4.26 9.37
CA ASN A 135 -11.65 -4.64 8.72
C ASN A 135 -12.81 -3.84 9.31
N ARG A 136 -13.67 -3.32 8.44
CA ARG A 136 -14.79 -2.45 8.81
C ARG A 136 -16.14 -3.16 8.86
N ILE A 137 -16.26 -4.34 8.29
CA ILE A 137 -17.54 -5.01 8.07
C ILE A 137 -18.26 -5.35 9.38
N SER A 138 -17.50 -5.68 10.42
CA SER A 138 -18.07 -6.13 11.69
C SER A 138 -18.83 -5.04 12.48
N ASP A 139 -18.47 -3.76 12.28
CA ASP A 139 -19.00 -2.64 13.10
C ASP A 139 -19.63 -1.49 12.31
N GLY A 140 -19.49 -1.50 11.00
CA GLY A 140 -20.07 -0.47 10.13
C GLY A 140 -19.38 0.89 10.13
N PHE A 141 -18.73 1.33 11.20
CA PHE A 141 -18.14 2.67 11.30
C PHE A 141 -16.67 2.72 11.71
N SER A 142 -16.24 2.04 12.76
CA SER A 142 -14.91 2.23 13.32
C SER A 142 -13.88 1.23 12.82
N GLY A 143 -14.30 0.04 12.47
CA GLY A 143 -13.41 -1.05 12.06
C GLY A 143 -12.58 -1.62 13.20
N LYS A 144 -12.15 -2.86 13.05
CA LYS A 144 -11.34 -3.62 14.00
C LYS A 144 -10.05 -4.10 13.36
N LEU A 145 -9.06 -4.33 14.18
CA LEU A 145 -7.81 -4.95 13.74
C LEU A 145 -7.96 -6.47 13.72
N TRP A 146 -7.52 -7.04 12.62
CA TRP A 146 -7.48 -8.47 12.35
C TRP A 146 -6.07 -8.87 11.96
N SER A 147 -5.77 -10.13 12.16
CA SER A 147 -4.52 -10.77 11.75
C SER A 147 -4.82 -11.89 10.78
N VAL A 148 -4.07 -11.98 9.69
CA VAL A 148 -4.11 -13.11 8.76
C VAL A 148 -2.70 -13.65 8.57
N SER A 149 -2.56 -14.98 8.53
CA SER A 149 -1.31 -15.65 8.23
C SER A 149 -0.89 -15.40 6.77
N VAL A 150 0.41 -15.33 6.52
CA VAL A 150 0.96 -15.31 5.15
C VAL A 150 0.71 -16.62 4.40
N GLU A 151 0.31 -17.66 5.10
CA GLU A 151 -0.06 -18.97 4.53
C GLU A 151 -1.56 -19.10 4.22
N GLY A 152 -2.35 -18.03 4.46
CA GLY A 152 -3.75 -17.95 4.08
C GLY A 152 -4.72 -18.65 5.05
N ASP A 153 -4.37 -18.77 6.32
CA ASP A 153 -5.27 -19.31 7.37
C ASP A 153 -6.46 -18.37 7.63
N MET A 154 -7.45 -18.88 8.39
CA MET A 154 -8.59 -18.08 8.84
C MET A 154 -8.13 -16.86 9.63
N PRO A 155 -8.58 -15.65 9.26
CA PRO A 155 -8.23 -14.44 9.98
C PRO A 155 -8.76 -14.43 11.42
N GLU A 156 -7.97 -13.89 12.34
CA GLU A 156 -8.32 -13.73 13.74
C GLU A 156 -8.46 -12.25 14.11
N GLN A 157 -9.54 -11.91 14.82
CA GLN A 157 -9.73 -10.55 15.33
C GLN A 157 -8.85 -10.33 16.56
N LEU A 158 -8.13 -9.22 16.60
CA LEU A 158 -7.40 -8.81 17.80
C LEU A 158 -8.40 -8.41 18.91
N PRO A 159 -8.08 -8.67 20.19
CA PRO A 159 -8.93 -8.32 21.33
C PRO A 159 -8.88 -6.82 21.65
N LEU A 160 -9.14 -6.00 20.64
CA LEU A 160 -9.17 -4.52 20.71
C LEU A 160 -10.56 -4.04 20.33
N PRO A 161 -11.10 -3.01 21.02
CA PRO A 161 -12.45 -2.52 20.72
C PRO A 161 -12.58 -1.91 19.34
N GLU A 162 -11.57 -1.18 18.91
CA GLU A 162 -11.46 -0.49 17.62
C GLU A 162 -9.99 -0.44 17.22
N GLY A 163 -9.70 -0.20 15.95
CA GLY A 163 -8.32 -0.08 15.51
C GLY A 163 -8.17 0.52 14.11
N GLY A 164 -7.19 1.37 13.99
CA GLY A 164 -6.75 1.99 12.76
C GLY A 164 -5.28 1.72 12.48
N PHE A 165 -4.53 2.75 12.06
CA PHE A 165 -3.10 2.61 11.83
C PHE A 165 -2.39 2.10 13.07
N CYS A 166 -1.51 1.15 12.87
CA CYS A 166 -0.78 0.52 13.96
C CYS A 166 0.66 0.18 13.56
N SER A 167 1.50 0.02 14.58
CA SER A 167 2.90 -0.37 14.41
C SER A 167 3.39 -1.12 15.64
N TYR A 168 4.13 -2.19 15.41
CA TYR A 168 4.81 -2.91 16.49
C TYR A 168 6.09 -2.19 16.94
N SER A 169 6.36 -2.28 18.25
CA SER A 169 7.68 -1.93 18.78
C SER A 169 8.77 -2.81 18.14
N PRO A 170 10.05 -2.37 18.14
CA PRO A 170 11.13 -3.15 17.55
C PRO A 170 11.28 -4.57 18.12
N ASP A 171 10.92 -4.77 19.37
CA ASP A 171 10.94 -6.08 20.06
C ASP A 171 9.65 -6.91 19.85
N GLY A 172 8.66 -6.38 19.13
CA GLY A 172 7.39 -7.03 18.85
C GLY A 172 6.42 -7.15 20.03
N LYS A 173 6.78 -6.64 21.22
CA LYS A 173 5.98 -6.85 22.45
C LYS A 173 4.89 -5.83 22.68
N LYS A 174 4.93 -4.70 21.99
CA LYS A 174 3.94 -3.63 22.11
C LYS A 174 3.39 -3.27 20.75
N LEU A 175 2.10 -2.97 20.69
CA LEU A 175 1.43 -2.44 19.52
C LEU A 175 0.95 -1.02 19.84
N ALA A 176 1.47 -0.03 19.14
CA ALA A 176 0.91 1.30 19.11
C ALA A 176 -0.17 1.36 18.03
N TYR A 177 -1.34 1.91 18.33
CA TYR A 177 -2.42 2.03 17.36
C TYR A 177 -3.29 3.26 17.67
N ASN A 178 -3.93 3.83 16.64
CA ASN A 178 -5.00 4.79 16.83
C ASN A 178 -6.36 4.07 16.83
N ARG A 179 -7.29 4.57 17.63
CA ARG A 179 -8.65 4.00 17.70
C ARG A 179 -9.47 4.38 16.47
N VAL A 180 -9.26 5.55 15.94
CA VAL A 180 -10.09 6.12 14.90
C VAL A 180 -9.24 6.53 13.70
N MET A 181 -9.58 6.01 12.51
CA MET A 181 -8.92 6.39 11.26
C MET A 181 -9.43 7.73 10.75
N ARG A 182 -8.58 8.73 10.77
CA ARG A 182 -8.90 10.08 10.32
C ARG A 182 -8.95 10.23 8.80
N GLU A 183 -8.16 9.46 8.09
CA GLU A 183 -7.91 9.62 6.65
C GLU A 183 -9.17 9.54 5.80
N PHE A 184 -10.17 8.81 6.26
CA PHE A 184 -11.45 8.63 5.57
C PHE A 184 -12.59 9.44 6.17
N ARG A 185 -12.30 10.37 7.09
CA ARG A 185 -13.32 11.23 7.65
C ARG A 185 -13.62 12.42 6.76
N THR A 186 -14.88 12.72 6.61
CA THR A 186 -15.34 13.85 5.79
C THR A 186 -15.82 15.06 6.58
N TRP A 187 -16.07 14.92 7.88
CA TRP A 187 -16.51 16.07 8.67
C TRP A 187 -15.33 16.93 9.15
N LYS A 188 -15.45 18.18 8.79
CA LYS A 188 -14.46 19.21 9.06
C LYS A 188 -14.67 19.80 10.46
N TYR A 189 -13.58 19.96 11.22
CA TYR A 189 -13.58 20.61 12.56
C TYR A 189 -14.39 19.91 13.66
N TYR A 190 -14.87 18.71 13.48
CA TYR A 190 -15.54 17.98 14.55
C TYR A 190 -14.52 17.48 15.58
N LYS A 191 -14.78 17.81 16.87
CA LYS A 191 -13.95 17.41 18.02
C LYS A 191 -14.76 16.65 19.07
N GLY A 192 -15.76 15.89 18.67
CA GLY A 192 -16.56 15.06 19.58
C GLY A 192 -15.89 13.74 19.89
N GLY A 193 -16.64 12.80 20.50
CA GLY A 193 -16.14 11.49 20.93
C GLY A 193 -15.58 10.57 19.83
N MET A 194 -15.65 10.98 18.56
CA MET A 194 -15.00 10.32 17.42
C MET A 194 -13.79 11.11 16.90
N ALA A 195 -13.29 12.07 17.65
CA ALA A 195 -12.02 12.71 17.36
C ALA A 195 -10.86 11.75 17.65
N ASP A 196 -9.73 11.97 16.98
CA ASP A 196 -8.51 11.18 17.24
C ASP A 196 -8.00 11.50 18.65
N ASP A 197 -7.53 10.47 19.33
CA ASP A 197 -6.80 10.59 20.60
C ASP A 197 -5.30 10.72 20.30
#